data_169cbf73ef24f951b50ec1bdc668bc23
#
_entry.id   169cbf73ef24f951b50ec1bdc668bc23
#
_cell.length_a   1.000
_cell.length_b   1.000
_cell.length_c   1.000
_cell.angle_alpha   90.00
_cell.angle_beta   90.00
_cell.angle_gamma   90.00
#
_symmetry.space_group_name_H-M   'P 1'
#
loop_
_entity.id
_entity.type
_entity.pdbx_description
1 polymer ?
#
loop_
_entity_poly.entity_id
_entity_poly.type
_entity_poly.pdbx_seq_one_letter_code
_entity_poly.pdbx_strand_id
1 'polypeptide(L)'
;NVNVKEKPTGEIFAGAGTGTSGSSVSFGISENNYLGEGIRLGADLSLSDDIINGKFIISEPNYKNSNRSFVRGIERTEIDHLSKFGYKTEKTGFTFGTKYEQFKNIFFSPNLSNYYEKISTNSQASTAKKKQDGNYLDVIFDYSLSLNKLNQNFNPSEGYKIVFAQELPLYSNDFTLVNKFNY
;
A
#
# COMPACT_ATOMS: atom_id res chain seq x y z
N ASN A 1 18.50 -21.32 33.58
CA ASN A 1 18.63 -21.47 32.11
C ASN A 1 17.26 -21.38 31.51
N VAL A 2 17.05 -20.41 30.63
CA VAL A 2 15.83 -20.28 29.81
C VAL A 2 16.16 -20.91 28.46
N ASN A 3 15.49 -22.01 28.12
CA ASN A 3 15.58 -22.63 26.81
C ASN A 3 14.55 -21.98 25.90
N VAL A 4 15.02 -21.24 24.91
CA VAL A 4 14.16 -20.62 23.89
C VAL A 4 14.23 -21.47 22.64
N LYS A 5 13.07 -21.85 22.11
CA LYS A 5 12.93 -22.50 20.80
C LYS A 5 12.39 -21.47 19.80
N GLU A 6 13.15 -21.20 18.78
CA GLU A 6 12.70 -20.33 17.68
C GLU A 6 11.52 -20.98 16.93
N LYS A 7 10.55 -20.18 16.55
CA LYS A 7 9.42 -20.57 15.69
C LYS A 7 9.54 -19.84 14.36
N PRO A 8 9.09 -20.47 13.25
CA PRO A 8 8.97 -19.77 11.98
C PRO A 8 8.12 -18.49 12.15
N THR A 9 8.57 -17.40 11.58
CA THR A 9 7.89 -16.09 11.58
C THR A 9 7.24 -15.77 10.23
N GLY A 10 7.50 -16.64 9.23
CA GLY A 10 6.93 -16.54 7.90
C GLY A 10 5.65 -17.34 7.72
N GLU A 11 4.75 -16.79 6.93
CA GLU A 11 3.49 -17.39 6.55
C GLU A 11 3.35 -17.37 5.02
N ILE A 12 2.79 -18.43 4.45
CA ILE A 12 2.43 -18.52 3.04
C ILE A 12 0.93 -18.78 2.97
N PHE A 13 0.24 -18.03 2.14
CA PHE A 13 -1.17 -18.28 1.88
C PHE A 13 -1.42 -18.44 0.37
N ALA A 14 -2.42 -19.26 0.04
CA ALA A 14 -2.95 -19.38 -1.30
C ALA A 14 -4.48 -19.47 -1.20
N GLY A 15 -5.15 -18.81 -2.11
CA GLY A 15 -6.60 -18.80 -2.17
C GLY A 15 -7.09 -18.86 -3.62
N ALA A 16 -8.27 -19.44 -3.80
CA ALA A 16 -8.98 -19.41 -5.08
C ALA A 16 -10.47 -19.13 -4.81
N GLY A 17 -11.09 -18.39 -5.69
CA GLY A 17 -12.50 -18.04 -5.58
C GLY A 17 -13.14 -17.85 -6.93
N THR A 18 -14.47 -17.96 -6.98
CA THR A 18 -15.27 -17.65 -8.17
C THR A 18 -16.40 -16.72 -7.76
N GLY A 19 -16.70 -15.74 -8.61
CA GLY A 19 -17.74 -14.75 -8.37
C GLY A 19 -18.34 -14.22 -9.67
N THR A 20 -19.19 -13.23 -9.55
CA THR A 20 -19.83 -12.58 -10.72
C THR A 20 -18.84 -11.90 -11.67
N SER A 21 -17.64 -11.59 -11.19
CA SER A 21 -16.55 -10.96 -11.96
C SER A 21 -15.55 -11.97 -12.54
N GLY A 22 -15.85 -13.28 -12.44
CA GLY A 22 -14.96 -14.34 -12.92
C GLY A 22 -14.26 -15.12 -11.80
N SER A 23 -13.24 -15.88 -12.18
CA SER A 23 -12.42 -16.65 -11.24
C SER A 23 -11.19 -15.85 -10.80
N SER A 24 -10.76 -16.07 -9.58
CA SER A 24 -9.54 -15.45 -9.04
C SER A 24 -8.69 -16.44 -8.28
N VAL A 25 -7.38 -16.23 -8.34
CA VAL A 25 -6.38 -16.96 -7.57
C VAL A 25 -5.47 -15.94 -6.91
N SER A 26 -5.16 -16.16 -5.62
CA SER A 26 -4.25 -15.30 -4.87
C SER A 26 -3.17 -16.12 -4.17
N PHE A 27 -1.98 -15.55 -4.11
CA PHE A 27 -0.83 -16.08 -3.40
C PHE A 27 -0.20 -14.97 -2.58
N GLY A 28 0.28 -15.28 -1.40
CA GLY A 28 1.02 -14.32 -0.62
C GLY A 28 2.02 -14.98 0.30
N ILE A 29 3.03 -14.21 0.62
CA ILE A 29 4.10 -14.56 1.56
C ILE A 29 4.24 -13.39 2.50
N SER A 30 4.28 -13.67 3.80
CA SER A 30 4.67 -12.67 4.80
C SER A 30 5.76 -13.24 5.70
N GLU A 31 6.75 -12.42 6.02
CA GLU A 31 7.81 -12.72 6.96
C GLU A 31 7.92 -11.55 7.94
N ASN A 32 7.86 -11.83 9.24
CA ASN A 32 7.82 -10.78 10.27
C ASN A 32 9.16 -10.52 10.95
N ASN A 33 10.14 -11.36 10.69
CA ASN A 33 11.46 -11.24 11.31
C ASN A 33 12.59 -11.71 10.37
N TYR A 34 12.62 -11.11 9.18
CA TYR A 34 13.61 -11.45 8.16
C TYR A 34 15.03 -11.26 8.68
N LEU A 35 15.85 -12.31 8.56
CA LEU A 35 17.22 -12.41 9.09
C LEU A 35 17.35 -12.19 10.61
N GLY A 36 16.28 -12.30 11.39
CA GLY A 36 16.32 -12.04 12.82
C GLY A 36 16.38 -10.56 13.21
N GLU A 37 16.22 -9.65 12.24
CA GLU A 37 16.36 -8.20 12.44
C GLU A 37 15.02 -7.47 12.66
N GLY A 38 13.92 -8.22 12.78
CA GLY A 38 12.57 -7.66 12.92
C GLY A 38 12.05 -6.96 11.65
N ILE A 39 12.75 -7.15 10.52
CA ILE A 39 12.31 -6.64 9.23
C ILE A 39 11.11 -7.46 8.77
N ARG A 40 10.07 -6.77 8.31
CA ARG A 40 8.87 -7.40 7.76
C ARG A 40 8.89 -7.33 6.25
N LEU A 41 8.66 -8.47 5.61
CA LEU A 41 8.49 -8.60 4.17
C LEU A 41 7.06 -9.06 3.89
N GLY A 42 6.45 -8.48 2.88
CA GLY A 42 5.15 -8.93 2.36
C GLY A 42 5.19 -8.95 0.84
N ALA A 43 4.74 -10.04 0.25
CA ALA A 43 4.52 -10.15 -1.19
C ALA A 43 3.15 -10.77 -1.46
N ASP A 44 2.35 -10.10 -2.26
CA ASP A 44 1.00 -10.52 -2.63
C ASP A 44 0.87 -10.51 -4.15
N LEU A 45 0.29 -11.56 -4.69
CA LEU A 45 -0.07 -11.68 -6.10
C LEU A 45 -1.52 -12.16 -6.20
N SER A 46 -2.35 -11.41 -6.90
CA SER A 46 -3.73 -11.78 -7.21
C SER A 46 -3.95 -11.75 -8.72
N LEU A 47 -4.50 -12.82 -9.24
CA LEU A 47 -4.77 -13.04 -10.65
C LEU A 47 -6.25 -13.32 -10.83
N SER A 48 -6.89 -12.64 -11.75
CA SER A 48 -8.25 -12.94 -12.19
C SER A 48 -8.33 -12.86 -13.71
N ASP A 49 -9.51 -13.13 -14.27
CA ASP A 49 -9.70 -13.12 -15.72
C ASP A 49 -9.32 -11.78 -16.37
N ASP A 50 -9.56 -10.67 -15.67
CA ASP A 50 -9.37 -9.33 -16.21
C ASP A 50 -8.35 -8.50 -15.39
N ILE A 51 -7.86 -9.00 -14.23
CA ILE A 51 -7.03 -8.20 -13.31
C ILE A 51 -5.83 -9.00 -12.83
N ILE A 52 -4.66 -8.38 -12.94
CA ILE A 52 -3.42 -8.82 -12.29
C ILE A 52 -3.03 -7.76 -11.28
N ASN A 53 -2.84 -8.16 -10.04
CA ASN A 53 -2.38 -7.25 -8.98
C ASN A 53 -1.22 -7.90 -8.23
N GLY A 54 -0.08 -7.22 -8.22
CA GLY A 54 1.13 -7.63 -7.50
C GLY A 54 1.59 -6.52 -6.57
N LYS A 55 1.98 -6.89 -5.34
CA LYS A 55 2.49 -5.96 -4.34
C LYS A 55 3.64 -6.58 -3.57
N PHE A 56 4.68 -5.79 -3.34
CA PHE A 56 5.80 -6.17 -2.48
C PHE A 56 6.13 -5.02 -1.53
N ILE A 57 6.22 -5.31 -0.24
CA ILE A 57 6.49 -4.33 0.82
C ILE A 57 7.62 -4.83 1.71
N ILE A 58 8.51 -3.92 2.06
CA ILE A 58 9.51 -4.08 3.10
C ILE A 58 9.25 -3.04 4.17
N SER A 59 9.15 -3.46 5.43
CA SER A 59 8.97 -2.57 6.57
C SER A 59 10.01 -2.86 7.63
N GLU A 60 10.80 -1.86 7.96
CA GLU A 60 11.82 -1.88 9.01
C GLU A 60 11.32 -1.06 10.20
N PRO A 61 10.75 -1.69 11.25
CA PRO A 61 10.10 -0.95 12.36
C PRO A 61 11.08 -0.14 13.21
N ASN A 62 12.33 -0.50 13.23
CA ASN A 62 13.39 0.15 14.01
C ASN A 62 14.63 0.39 13.15
N TYR A 63 14.45 1.15 12.06
CA TYR A 63 15.50 1.39 11.07
C TYR A 63 16.79 1.92 11.72
N LYS A 64 17.88 1.17 11.59
CA LYS A 64 19.19 1.49 12.17
C LYS A 64 19.14 1.83 13.67
N ASN A 65 18.29 1.16 14.42
CA ASN A 65 18.08 1.38 15.88
C ASN A 65 17.71 2.83 16.24
N SER A 66 17.01 3.52 15.37
CA SER A 66 16.68 4.96 15.52
C SER A 66 15.26 5.23 16.05
N ASN A 67 14.50 4.20 16.46
CA ASN A 67 13.08 4.30 16.80
C ASN A 67 12.22 4.88 15.65
N ARG A 68 12.73 4.81 14.42
CA ARG A 68 12.01 5.21 13.22
C ARG A 68 11.67 3.97 12.43
N SER A 69 10.45 3.86 11.99
CA SER A 69 10.10 2.84 10.99
C SER A 69 10.39 3.38 9.60
N PHE A 70 10.75 2.48 8.70
CA PHE A 70 10.93 2.79 7.29
C PHE A 70 10.17 1.75 6.45
N VAL A 71 9.40 2.23 5.48
CA VAL A 71 8.59 1.39 4.60
C VAL A 71 8.95 1.66 3.15
N ARG A 72 9.12 0.61 2.39
CA ARG A 72 9.36 0.63 0.95
C ARG A 72 8.40 -0.33 0.28
N GLY A 73 7.82 0.07 -0.82
CA GLY A 73 6.89 -0.78 -1.56
C GLY A 73 6.99 -0.59 -3.06
N ILE A 74 6.65 -1.64 -3.77
CA ILE A 74 6.36 -1.61 -5.20
C ILE A 74 5.04 -2.34 -5.41
N GLU A 75 4.21 -1.79 -6.27
CA GLU A 75 2.95 -2.41 -6.67
C GLU A 75 2.74 -2.28 -8.17
N ARG A 76 2.08 -3.27 -8.75
CA ARG A 76 1.64 -3.25 -10.14
C ARG A 76 0.22 -3.77 -10.23
N THR A 77 -0.63 -2.99 -10.85
CA THR A 77 -2.00 -3.37 -11.18
C THR A 77 -2.18 -3.30 -12.68
N GLU A 78 -2.73 -4.33 -13.25
CA GLU A 78 -3.11 -4.40 -14.67
C GLU A 78 -4.59 -4.79 -14.74
N ILE A 79 -5.39 -4.01 -15.45
CA ILE A 79 -6.81 -4.23 -15.69
C ILE A 79 -7.00 -4.31 -17.21
N ASP A 80 -7.32 -5.50 -17.72
CA ASP A 80 -7.52 -5.73 -19.15
C ASP A 80 -9.01 -5.93 -19.46
N HIS A 81 -9.62 -4.89 -19.94
CA HIS A 81 -10.99 -4.89 -20.46
C HIS A 81 -11.06 -4.57 -21.95
N LEU A 82 -9.96 -4.87 -22.71
CA LEU A 82 -9.90 -4.59 -24.15
C LEU A 82 -11.01 -5.29 -24.92
N SER A 83 -11.29 -6.55 -24.60
CA SER A 83 -12.33 -7.34 -25.25
C SER A 83 -13.75 -6.96 -24.85
N LYS A 84 -13.96 -6.51 -23.59
CA LYS A 84 -15.28 -6.24 -23.04
C LYS A 84 -15.70 -4.77 -23.21
N PHE A 85 -14.76 -3.85 -22.95
CA PHE A 85 -15.03 -2.41 -22.86
C PHE A 85 -14.06 -1.56 -23.67
N GLY A 86 -13.11 -2.18 -24.37
CA GLY A 86 -12.19 -1.51 -25.27
C GLY A 86 -11.06 -0.74 -24.59
N TYR A 87 -10.70 -1.02 -23.34
CA TYR A 87 -9.60 -0.35 -22.68
C TYR A 87 -8.77 -1.29 -21.78
N LYS A 88 -7.52 -0.92 -21.59
CA LYS A 88 -6.57 -1.56 -20.66
C LYS A 88 -5.88 -0.49 -19.84
N THR A 89 -5.72 -0.75 -18.55
CA THR A 89 -4.98 0.12 -17.62
C THR A 89 -3.84 -0.67 -16.98
N GLU A 90 -2.64 -0.12 -17.03
CA GLU A 90 -1.45 -0.66 -16.37
C GLU A 90 -0.90 0.42 -15.43
N LYS A 91 -0.84 0.14 -14.13
CA LYS A 91 -0.33 1.06 -13.12
C LYS A 91 0.80 0.42 -12.35
N THR A 92 1.94 1.08 -12.27
CA THR A 92 3.08 0.67 -11.46
C THR A 92 3.39 1.76 -10.45
N GLY A 93 3.49 1.39 -9.18
CA GLY A 93 3.72 2.32 -8.08
C GLY A 93 4.97 1.98 -7.27
N PHE A 94 5.65 3.02 -6.79
CA PHE A 94 6.73 2.93 -5.81
C PHE A 94 6.36 3.80 -4.62
N THR A 95 6.56 3.29 -3.41
CA THR A 95 6.23 3.99 -2.17
C THR A 95 7.42 3.98 -1.22
N PHE A 96 7.69 5.14 -0.62
CA PHE A 96 8.68 5.30 0.45
C PHE A 96 8.05 6.07 1.60
N GLY A 97 8.06 5.48 2.78
CA GLY A 97 7.48 6.09 3.97
C GLY A 97 8.35 5.92 5.20
N THR A 98 8.21 6.83 6.14
CA THR A 98 8.81 6.70 7.47
C THR A 98 7.79 7.11 8.52
N LYS A 99 7.97 6.61 9.74
CA LYS A 99 7.17 7.01 10.90
C LYS A 99 8.07 7.12 12.10
N TYR A 100 7.93 8.21 12.85
CA TYR A 100 8.68 8.45 14.08
C TYR A 100 7.88 9.30 15.05
N GLU A 101 8.24 9.19 16.31
CA GLU A 101 7.72 10.04 17.36
C GLU A 101 8.48 11.37 17.33
N GLN A 102 7.80 12.45 16.93
CA GLN A 102 8.39 13.79 16.85
C GLN A 102 8.39 14.48 18.22
N PHE A 103 7.31 14.29 18.96
CA PHE A 103 7.12 14.75 20.34
C PHE A 103 6.42 13.64 21.11
N LYS A 104 6.48 13.65 22.43
CA LYS A 104 5.86 12.62 23.27
C LYS A 104 4.39 12.38 22.86
N ASN A 105 4.10 11.14 22.45
CA ASN A 105 2.81 10.66 21.95
C ASN A 105 2.36 11.29 20.60
N ILE A 106 3.19 12.11 19.96
CA ILE A 106 2.88 12.70 18.64
C ILE A 106 3.78 12.05 17.59
N PHE A 107 3.17 11.28 16.71
CA PHE A 107 3.83 10.59 15.62
C PHE A 107 3.63 11.34 14.31
N PHE A 108 4.71 11.49 13.57
CA PHE A 108 4.69 11.99 12.19
C PHE A 108 5.04 10.86 11.23
N SER A 109 4.23 10.72 10.20
CA SER A 109 4.38 9.65 9.21
C SER A 109 4.29 10.25 7.80
N PRO A 110 5.40 10.77 7.25
CA PRO A 110 5.46 11.20 5.86
C PRO A 110 5.65 10.01 4.94
N ASN A 111 5.06 10.10 3.76
CA ASN A 111 5.15 9.11 2.70
C ASN A 111 5.24 9.79 1.34
N LEU A 112 6.01 9.22 0.42
CA LEU A 112 6.12 9.64 -0.96
C LEU A 112 5.79 8.46 -1.86
N SER A 113 4.79 8.63 -2.70
CA SER A 113 4.37 7.64 -3.68
C SER A 113 4.56 8.19 -5.10
N ASN A 114 5.01 7.34 -5.99
CA ASN A 114 5.18 7.63 -7.39
C ASN A 114 4.45 6.57 -8.19
N TYR A 115 3.54 6.97 -9.06
CA TYR A 115 2.74 6.07 -9.90
C TYR A 115 2.94 6.41 -11.36
N TYR A 116 3.26 5.39 -12.15
CA TYR A 116 3.20 5.46 -13.61
C TYR A 116 2.01 4.65 -14.07
N GLU A 117 1.08 5.30 -14.75
CA GLU A 117 -0.13 4.70 -15.30
C GLU A 117 -0.16 4.84 -16.82
N LYS A 118 -0.49 3.75 -17.49
CA LYS A 118 -0.73 3.69 -18.93
C LYS A 118 -2.15 3.24 -19.18
N ILE A 119 -2.90 4.06 -19.89
CA ILE A 119 -4.24 3.72 -20.37
C ILE A 119 -4.18 3.55 -21.89
N SER A 120 -4.61 2.39 -22.38
CA SER A 120 -4.67 2.07 -23.81
C SER A 120 -6.11 1.77 -24.19
N THR A 121 -6.55 2.26 -25.34
CA THR A 121 -7.92 2.08 -25.81
C THR A 121 -7.98 1.54 -27.25
N ASN A 122 -9.09 0.90 -27.59
CA ASN A 122 -9.37 0.46 -28.95
C ASN A 122 -10.66 1.14 -29.49
N SER A 123 -11.15 0.69 -30.66
CA SER A 123 -12.34 1.24 -31.31
C SER A 123 -13.62 1.13 -30.47
N GLN A 124 -13.72 0.11 -29.60
CA GLN A 124 -14.88 -0.18 -28.76
C GLN A 124 -14.97 0.69 -27.51
N ALA A 125 -13.87 1.37 -27.14
CA ALA A 125 -13.85 2.21 -25.95
C ALA A 125 -14.81 3.38 -26.06
N SER A 126 -15.42 3.75 -24.93
CA SER A 126 -16.25 4.94 -24.84
C SER A 126 -15.47 6.21 -25.17
N THR A 127 -16.16 7.26 -25.64
CA THR A 127 -15.52 8.55 -25.93
C THR A 127 -14.79 9.13 -24.71
N ALA A 128 -15.32 8.91 -23.49
CA ALA A 128 -14.70 9.35 -22.26
C ALA A 128 -13.39 8.60 -22.00
N LYS A 129 -13.34 7.28 -22.23
CA LYS A 129 -12.12 6.47 -22.07
C LYS A 129 -11.07 6.78 -23.14
N LYS A 130 -11.49 7.01 -24.40
CA LYS A 130 -10.57 7.43 -25.48
C LYS A 130 -9.87 8.75 -25.19
N LYS A 131 -10.51 9.68 -24.48
CA LYS A 131 -9.87 10.93 -24.03
C LYS A 131 -8.83 10.72 -22.93
N GLN A 132 -8.88 9.60 -22.24
CA GLN A 132 -7.93 9.20 -21.19
C GLN A 132 -6.80 8.33 -21.73
N ASP A 133 -6.76 8.00 -23.02
CA ASP A 133 -5.67 7.24 -23.61
C ASP A 133 -4.36 8.01 -23.47
N GLY A 134 -3.33 7.35 -22.92
CA GLY A 134 -2.06 8.00 -22.70
C GLY A 134 -1.27 7.44 -21.52
N ASN A 135 -0.20 8.15 -21.20
CA ASN A 135 0.68 7.82 -20.08
C ASN A 135 0.63 8.96 -19.06
N TYR A 136 0.53 8.58 -17.79
CA TYR A 136 0.37 9.50 -16.67
C TYR A 136 1.43 9.21 -15.63
N LEU A 137 1.97 10.26 -15.04
CA LEU A 137 2.89 10.19 -13.92
C LEU A 137 2.28 10.96 -12.76
N ASP A 138 2.08 10.30 -11.64
CA ASP A 138 1.62 10.92 -10.41
C ASP A 138 2.70 10.81 -9.34
N VAL A 139 3.05 11.93 -8.73
CA VAL A 139 3.92 11.99 -7.56
C VAL A 139 3.12 12.58 -6.42
N ILE A 140 2.88 11.78 -5.41
CA ILE A 140 2.01 12.11 -4.29
C ILE A 140 2.84 12.11 -3.01
N PHE A 141 2.80 13.22 -2.30
CA PHE A 141 3.29 13.30 -0.94
C PHE A 141 2.11 13.25 0.02
N ASP A 142 2.09 12.28 0.90
CA ASP A 142 1.11 12.21 1.96
C ASP A 142 1.79 12.18 3.33
N TYR A 143 1.10 12.67 4.33
CA TYR A 143 1.57 12.59 5.70
C TYR A 143 0.43 12.45 6.67
N SER A 144 0.74 11.85 7.82
CA SER A 144 -0.18 11.87 8.95
C SER A 144 0.52 12.35 10.22
N LEU A 145 -0.24 13.10 11.02
CA LEU A 145 0.08 13.48 12.38
C LEU A 145 -0.89 12.72 13.30
N SER A 146 -0.34 11.95 14.22
CA SER A 146 -1.14 11.14 15.14
C SER A 146 -0.77 11.45 16.58
N LEU A 147 -1.72 11.96 17.35
CA LEU A 147 -1.64 12.03 18.80
C LEU A 147 -2.24 10.75 19.38
N ASN A 148 -1.42 9.92 20.02
CA ASN A 148 -1.84 8.63 20.60
C ASN A 148 -1.63 8.66 22.12
N LYS A 149 -2.71 8.77 22.87
CA LYS A 149 -2.74 8.72 24.34
C LYS A 149 -3.53 7.51 24.86
N LEU A 150 -3.65 6.46 24.06
CA LEU A 150 -4.23 5.21 24.51
C LEU A 150 -3.32 4.54 25.54
N ASN A 151 -3.90 3.95 26.55
CA ASN A 151 -3.17 3.22 27.60
C ASN A 151 -2.46 1.98 27.07
N GLN A 152 -2.98 1.37 26.00
CA GLN A 152 -2.38 0.21 25.32
C GLN A 152 -2.78 0.17 23.85
N ASN A 153 -1.95 -0.48 23.01
CA ASN A 153 -2.20 -0.57 21.57
C ASN A 153 -3.23 -1.62 21.18
N PHE A 154 -3.38 -2.66 21.99
CA PHE A 154 -4.34 -3.74 21.77
C PHE A 154 -5.44 -3.69 22.82
N ASN A 155 -6.70 -3.64 22.38
CA ASN A 155 -7.90 -3.55 23.23
C ASN A 155 -7.79 -2.42 24.28
N PRO A 156 -7.64 -1.16 23.87
CA PRO A 156 -7.49 -0.04 24.78
C PRO A 156 -8.76 0.14 25.62
N SER A 157 -8.60 0.35 26.94
CA SER A 157 -9.70 0.62 27.86
C SER A 157 -9.81 2.11 28.22
N GLU A 158 -8.75 2.87 27.99
CA GLU A 158 -8.67 4.28 28.35
C GLU A 158 -7.83 5.08 27.35
N GLY A 159 -8.10 6.38 27.28
CA GLY A 159 -7.36 7.33 26.47
C GLY A 159 -8.05 7.61 25.13
N TYR A 160 -7.34 8.28 24.26
CA TYR A 160 -7.83 8.66 22.94
C TYR A 160 -6.72 8.71 21.90
N LYS A 161 -7.10 8.63 20.63
CA LYS A 161 -6.21 8.78 19.49
C LYS A 161 -6.84 9.72 18.48
N ILE A 162 -6.07 10.72 18.06
CA ILE A 162 -6.47 11.67 17.02
C ILE A 162 -5.50 11.52 15.86
N VAL A 163 -5.99 11.45 14.64
CA VAL A 163 -5.17 11.38 13.43
C VAL A 163 -5.65 12.43 12.44
N PHE A 164 -4.74 13.28 12.03
CA PHE A 164 -4.90 14.15 10.86
C PHE A 164 -4.02 13.61 9.74
N ALA A 165 -4.57 13.46 8.55
CA ALA A 165 -3.81 13.05 7.38
C ALA A 165 -4.15 13.96 6.19
N GLN A 166 -3.14 14.26 5.41
CA GLN A 166 -3.26 15.08 4.21
C GLN A 166 -2.49 14.42 3.06
N GLU A 167 -3.09 14.45 1.89
CA GLU A 167 -2.51 14.00 0.64
C GLU A 167 -2.35 15.20 -0.29
N LEU A 168 -1.14 15.39 -0.78
CA LEU A 168 -0.71 16.51 -1.62
C LEU A 168 -0.15 15.94 -2.93
N PRO A 169 -0.86 16.04 -4.04
CA PRO A 169 -0.29 15.72 -5.34
C PRO A 169 0.80 16.76 -5.67
N LEU A 170 2.06 16.32 -5.74
CA LEU A 170 3.18 17.17 -6.13
C LEU A 170 3.28 17.32 -7.64
N TYR A 171 2.92 16.26 -8.35
CA TYR A 171 2.83 16.21 -9.80
C TYR A 171 1.71 15.23 -10.17
N SER A 172 0.71 15.71 -10.87
CA SER A 172 -0.41 14.90 -11.35
C SER A 172 -1.20 15.68 -12.40
N ASN A 173 -1.90 14.98 -13.28
CA ASN A 173 -2.86 15.61 -14.17
C ASN A 173 -4.17 15.99 -13.46
N ASP A 174 -4.44 15.41 -12.29
CA ASP A 174 -5.60 15.71 -11.46
C ASP A 174 -5.14 16.14 -10.05
N PHE A 175 -5.21 17.44 -9.79
CA PHE A 175 -4.78 18.04 -8.53
C PHE A 175 -5.95 18.07 -7.53
N THR A 176 -6.21 16.93 -6.88
CA THR A 176 -7.19 16.86 -5.79
C THR A 176 -6.49 16.77 -4.44
N LEU A 177 -6.65 17.79 -3.61
CA LEU A 177 -6.14 17.80 -2.24
C LEU A 177 -7.12 17.08 -1.32
N VAL A 178 -6.65 16.05 -0.62
CA VAL A 178 -7.48 15.24 0.28
C VAL A 178 -7.05 15.44 1.73
N ASN A 179 -8.00 15.80 2.60
CA ASN A 179 -7.81 15.91 4.04
C ASN A 179 -8.68 14.86 4.74
N LYS A 180 -8.10 14.16 5.72
CA LYS A 180 -8.81 13.17 6.53
C LYS A 180 -8.58 13.46 8.01
N PHE A 181 -9.65 13.44 8.79
CA PHE A 181 -9.60 13.60 10.23
C PHE A 181 -10.33 12.43 10.91
N ASN A 182 -9.65 11.74 11.83
CA ASN A 182 -10.20 10.65 12.62
C ASN A 182 -9.88 10.86 14.10
N TYR A 183 -10.84 10.55 14.97
CA TYR A 183 -10.65 10.56 16.41
C TYR A 183 -11.25 9.28 17.03
#